data_e8eaa9c31a7e1a6798505df55201846f
#
_entry.id   e8eaa9c31a7e1a6798505df55201846f
#
_cell.length_a   1.000
_cell.length_b   1.000
_cell.length_c   1.000
_cell.angle_alpha   90.00
_cell.angle_beta   90.00
_cell.angle_gamma   90.00
#
_symmetry.space_group_name_H-M   'P 1'
#
loop_
_entity.id
_entity.type
_entity.pdbx_description
1 polymer ?
#
loop_
_entity_poly.entity_id
_entity_poly.type
_entity_poly.pdbx_seq_one_letter_code
_entity_poly.pdbx_strand_id
1 'polypeptide(L)'
;MKKLLILLMALSLIAAACGDDDDTDAGDAGSDSGSSSEPADDSADDDMADDDMADDDMADESHSLSVEEINVAYFREWPTPNQFGQEDGTFDEAVGATINWLPFSSGGEMSEAMLAGDVDIAYSQGLTPFAGAINGGADLKLVGIAVSYAEADNCVAQESLGVTRDNAAEALAGATVMTPFGNVTHYKMLSMMEFLGVDLADLDIVQAEGGATTAAAFETGDIDVGCAFGGSVVTMLDSGGNLIMTGAEHESDIGIFTYDIVSIPTSFGEAHGDAVTAFLAATEDFNNAWAADPDTQNPVIAAAAGMEDVGNFLGGELWFDFPTIEDQLGPDWLGGNVAAAMQGQVETLNELSDGDPAIGDFAGAVDTSYLEAIG
;
A
#
# COMPACT_ATOMS: atom_id res chain seq x y z
N MET A 1 -14.56 12.59 -41.34
CA MET A 1 -14.57 11.38 -42.20
C MET A 1 -13.13 11.03 -42.55
N LYS A 2 -12.41 10.30 -41.72
CA LYS A 2 -11.19 9.59 -42.09
C LYS A 2 -11.14 8.27 -41.31
N LYS A 3 -10.87 7.25 -42.05
CA LYS A 3 -11.15 5.83 -41.89
C LYS A 3 -10.39 5.19 -40.72
N LEU A 4 -11.16 4.51 -39.89
CA LEU A 4 -10.81 3.44 -38.97
C LEU A 4 -10.04 2.33 -39.76
N LEU A 5 -8.84 1.99 -39.34
CA LEU A 5 -8.12 0.80 -39.83
C LEU A 5 -7.92 -0.13 -38.60
N ILE A 6 -8.79 -1.13 -38.51
CA ILE A 6 -8.72 -2.23 -37.55
C ILE A 6 -7.67 -3.20 -38.07
N LEU A 7 -6.60 -3.44 -37.34
CA LEU A 7 -5.66 -4.53 -37.61
C LEU A 7 -5.90 -5.65 -36.59
N LEU A 8 -6.61 -6.68 -37.05
CA LEU A 8 -6.70 -7.97 -36.36
C LEU A 8 -5.38 -8.72 -36.51
N MET A 9 -4.69 -9.03 -35.45
CA MET A 9 -3.63 -10.04 -35.42
C MET A 9 -4.15 -11.32 -34.81
N ALA A 10 -4.07 -12.38 -35.61
CA ALA A 10 -4.55 -13.72 -35.32
C ALA A 10 -3.63 -14.44 -34.34
N LEU A 11 -4.25 -15.07 -33.36
CA LEU A 11 -3.66 -16.02 -32.42
C LEU A 11 -3.38 -17.33 -33.14
N SER A 12 -2.12 -17.79 -33.21
CA SER A 12 -1.75 -19.14 -33.66
C SER A 12 -1.48 -20.02 -32.44
N LEU A 13 -2.41 -20.93 -32.16
CA LEU A 13 -2.21 -22.08 -31.29
C LEU A 13 -1.23 -23.08 -31.96
N ILE A 14 -0.21 -23.50 -31.24
CA ILE A 14 0.55 -24.71 -31.56
C ILE A 14 0.30 -25.71 -30.42
N ALA A 15 -0.51 -26.72 -30.76
CA ALA A 15 -0.62 -27.96 -30.01
C ALA A 15 0.47 -28.92 -30.54
N ALA A 16 1.26 -29.50 -29.66
CA ALA A 16 2.06 -30.68 -29.98
C ALA A 16 1.79 -31.75 -28.93
N ALA A 17 1.35 -32.88 -29.47
CA ALA A 17 0.86 -34.07 -28.80
C ALA A 17 1.96 -35.07 -28.51
N CYS A 18 1.72 -35.90 -27.48
CA CYS A 18 1.97 -37.34 -27.29
C CYS A 18 3.30 -37.97 -27.71
N GLY A 19 3.88 -38.67 -26.78
CA GLY A 19 4.76 -39.81 -26.97
C GLY A 19 4.67 -40.71 -25.76
N ASP A 20 4.05 -41.84 -26.00
CA ASP A 20 3.83 -43.01 -25.17
C ASP A 20 5.06 -43.92 -25.22
N ASP A 21 5.21 -44.79 -24.27
CA ASP A 21 5.74 -46.17 -24.22
C ASP A 21 6.60 -46.38 -22.96
N ASP A 22 6.18 -47.14 -22.08
CA ASP A 22 5.92 -48.55 -21.92
C ASP A 22 7.04 -49.29 -21.13
N ASP A 23 6.54 -50.03 -20.19
CA ASP A 23 6.92 -51.35 -19.70
C ASP A 23 7.91 -51.60 -18.55
N THR A 24 7.30 -52.28 -17.59
CA THR A 24 7.71 -53.48 -16.83
C THR A 24 8.65 -53.30 -15.63
N ASP A 25 8.54 -54.00 -14.53
CA ASP A 25 7.87 -55.22 -14.11
C ASP A 25 7.99 -55.38 -12.57
N ALA A 26 6.98 -55.92 -11.98
CA ALA A 26 6.79 -56.91 -10.92
C ALA A 26 7.76 -57.11 -9.74
N GLY A 27 7.14 -57.38 -8.61
CA GLY A 27 7.57 -58.25 -7.54
C GLY A 27 7.23 -57.72 -6.15
N ASP A 28 6.22 -58.06 -5.59
CA ASP A 28 5.59 -59.26 -4.98
C ASP A 28 5.94 -59.43 -3.49
N ALA A 29 4.88 -59.63 -2.73
CA ALA A 29 4.68 -60.41 -1.49
C ALA A 29 5.36 -59.86 -0.20
N GLY A 30 4.71 -59.83 0.89
CA GLY A 30 3.61 -60.53 1.52
C GLY A 30 3.57 -60.22 2.98
N SER A 31 2.38 -60.22 3.51
CA SER A 31 1.84 -60.94 4.67
C SER A 31 2.69 -60.98 5.94
N ASP A 32 2.21 -60.81 7.12
CA ASP A 32 1.07 -61.45 7.75
C ASP A 32 0.90 -60.93 9.19
N SER A 33 -0.31 -60.72 9.58
CA SER A 33 -1.08 -61.12 10.76
C SER A 33 -0.49 -61.26 12.16
N GLY A 34 -1.33 -60.88 13.11
CA GLY A 34 -1.52 -61.51 14.41
C GLY A 34 -1.59 -60.51 15.56
N SER A 35 -2.68 -60.09 16.03
CA SER A 35 -3.80 -60.67 16.81
C SER A 35 -3.50 -60.88 18.29
N SER A 36 -4.38 -60.21 19.09
CA SER A 36 -4.92 -60.63 20.38
C SER A 36 -3.97 -60.64 21.61
N SER A 37 -4.32 -60.18 22.75
CA SER A 37 -5.55 -60.35 23.55
C SER A 37 -5.38 -59.63 24.88
N GLU A 38 -6.46 -59.04 25.38
CA GLU A 38 -6.73 -58.84 26.82
C GLU A 38 -6.85 -60.16 27.55
N PRO A 39 -6.86 -60.24 28.89
CA PRO A 39 -7.82 -59.56 29.74
C PRO A 39 -7.37 -59.16 31.17
N ALA A 40 -8.17 -58.27 31.77
CA ALA A 40 -8.71 -58.08 33.11
C ALA A 40 -8.07 -58.79 34.32
N ASP A 41 -7.92 -58.11 35.42
CA ASP A 41 -8.77 -58.18 36.66
C ASP A 41 -8.11 -57.45 37.83
N ASP A 42 -8.86 -56.66 38.48
CA ASP A 42 -9.51 -56.69 39.82
C ASP A 42 -8.76 -56.04 40.99
N SER A 43 -9.54 -55.14 41.57
CA SER A 43 -9.79 -54.86 42.97
C SER A 43 -8.85 -54.00 43.83
N ALA A 44 -9.52 -53.00 44.32
CA ALA A 44 -9.89 -52.60 45.71
C ALA A 44 -9.13 -51.50 46.34
N ASP A 45 -9.95 -50.45 46.65
CA ASP A 45 -10.06 -49.60 47.83
C ASP A 45 -8.80 -49.20 48.62
N ASP A 46 -8.55 -47.91 48.69
CA ASP A 46 -8.55 -47.25 49.98
C ASP A 46 -8.76 -45.73 49.89
N ASP A 47 -9.73 -45.21 50.60
CA ASP A 47 -10.02 -43.82 50.91
C ASP A 47 -8.83 -43.13 51.57
N MET A 48 -8.46 -41.95 51.11
CA MET A 48 -8.09 -40.81 51.97
C MET A 48 -8.38 -39.52 51.21
N ALA A 49 -9.35 -38.80 51.71
CA ALA A 49 -9.53 -37.39 51.46
C ALA A 49 -8.30 -36.62 51.95
N ASP A 50 -7.84 -35.62 51.15
CA ASP A 50 -7.50 -34.31 51.69
C ASP A 50 -7.15 -33.30 50.59
N ASP A 51 -7.74 -32.14 50.77
CA ASP A 51 -7.34 -30.79 50.38
C ASP A 51 -7.45 -30.37 48.91
N ASP A 52 -8.56 -29.66 48.68
CA ASP A 52 -8.74 -28.59 47.73
C ASP A 52 -7.56 -27.60 47.74
N MET A 53 -6.65 -27.74 46.79
CA MET A 53 -5.97 -26.60 46.23
C MET A 53 -6.55 -26.44 44.82
N ALA A 54 -7.45 -25.52 44.70
CA ALA A 54 -7.81 -24.94 43.41
C ALA A 54 -6.54 -24.27 42.87
N ASP A 55 -5.81 -24.98 42.01
CA ASP A 55 -4.98 -24.35 41.01
C ASP A 55 -5.96 -23.61 40.09
N ASP A 56 -6.05 -22.29 40.31
CA ASP A 56 -6.50 -21.37 39.28
C ASP A 56 -5.51 -21.51 38.11
N ASP A 57 -5.76 -22.48 37.25
CA ASP A 57 -5.26 -22.48 35.88
C ASP A 57 -5.88 -21.22 35.24
N MET A 58 -5.21 -20.09 35.42
CA MET A 58 -5.26 -18.99 34.49
C MET A 58 -4.76 -19.59 33.17
N ALA A 59 -5.66 -20.25 32.46
CA ALA A 59 -5.49 -20.50 31.06
C ALA A 59 -5.25 -19.10 30.46
N ASP A 60 -4.01 -18.84 30.11
CA ASP A 60 -3.64 -17.84 29.11
C ASP A 60 -4.44 -18.23 27.87
N GLU A 61 -5.64 -17.66 27.72
CA GLU A 61 -6.36 -17.69 26.47
C GLU A 61 -5.52 -16.84 25.52
N SER A 62 -4.49 -17.45 24.96
CA SER A 62 -3.86 -16.92 23.76
C SER A 62 -4.99 -16.81 22.72
N HIS A 63 -5.53 -15.61 22.54
CA HIS A 63 -6.47 -15.30 21.49
C HIS A 63 -5.71 -15.52 20.17
N SER A 64 -5.85 -16.72 19.61
CA SER A 64 -5.41 -16.96 18.24
C SER A 64 -6.31 -16.14 17.33
N LEU A 65 -5.71 -15.41 16.38
CA LEU A 65 -6.46 -14.69 15.37
C LEU A 65 -7.33 -15.64 14.55
N SER A 66 -8.34 -15.10 13.92
CA SER A 66 -9.25 -15.82 13.04
C SER A 66 -8.59 -16.27 11.71
N VAL A 67 -7.37 -15.81 11.44
CA VAL A 67 -6.57 -16.13 10.26
C VAL A 67 -5.11 -16.40 10.66
N GLU A 68 -4.43 -17.33 9.96
CA GLU A 68 -3.03 -17.68 10.21
C GLU A 68 -2.04 -16.92 9.31
N GLU A 69 -2.47 -16.51 8.11
CA GLU A 69 -1.65 -15.79 7.12
C GLU A 69 -2.42 -14.60 6.57
N ILE A 70 -1.73 -13.47 6.36
CA ILE A 70 -2.28 -12.23 5.81
C ILE A 70 -1.39 -11.77 4.66
N ASN A 71 -1.96 -11.54 3.49
CA ASN A 71 -1.27 -10.99 2.33
C ASN A 71 -1.35 -9.47 2.36
N VAL A 72 -0.20 -8.80 2.53
CA VAL A 72 -0.14 -7.35 2.69
C VAL A 72 0.57 -6.71 1.50
N ALA A 73 -0.16 -5.92 0.72
CA ALA A 73 0.43 -5.08 -0.31
C ALA A 73 1.13 -3.86 0.29
N TYR A 74 2.31 -3.51 -0.24
CA TYR A 74 3.07 -2.33 0.19
C TYR A 74 3.95 -1.79 -0.95
N PHE A 75 4.49 -0.58 -0.77
CA PHE A 75 5.51 -0.03 -1.66
C PHE A 75 6.90 -0.21 -1.06
N ARG A 76 7.78 -0.91 -1.78
CA ARG A 76 9.12 -1.18 -1.26
C ARG A 76 9.94 0.09 -1.03
N GLU A 77 9.94 1.02 -2.00
CA GLU A 77 10.71 2.28 -1.98
C GLU A 77 10.01 3.41 -1.21
N TRP A 78 9.03 3.05 -0.37
CA TRP A 78 8.27 3.94 0.48
C TRP A 78 8.55 3.58 1.95
N PRO A 79 9.63 4.15 2.54
CA PRO A 79 10.13 3.70 3.83
C PRO A 79 9.13 4.01 4.95
N THR A 80 8.77 3.00 5.73
CA THR A 80 7.93 3.14 6.91
C THR A 80 8.48 2.29 8.07
N PRO A 81 8.14 2.61 9.33
CA PRO A 81 8.57 1.83 10.47
C PRO A 81 8.20 0.34 10.42
N ASN A 82 7.10 -0.04 9.74
CA ASN A 82 6.72 -1.44 9.58
C ASN A 82 7.80 -2.27 8.85
N GLN A 83 8.61 -1.64 7.99
CA GLN A 83 9.71 -2.33 7.32
C GLN A 83 10.83 -2.78 8.27
N PHE A 84 10.94 -2.16 9.46
CA PHE A 84 11.85 -2.66 10.48
C PHE A 84 11.43 -4.05 10.96
N GLY A 85 10.17 -4.21 11.35
CA GLY A 85 9.64 -5.50 11.81
C GLY A 85 9.47 -6.52 10.68
N GLN A 86 9.33 -6.06 9.44
CA GLN A 86 9.32 -6.91 8.25
C GLN A 86 10.66 -7.64 8.05
N GLU A 87 11.77 -6.95 8.28
CA GLU A 87 13.11 -7.52 8.06
C GLU A 87 13.52 -8.55 9.11
N ASP A 88 13.13 -8.36 10.36
CA ASP A 88 13.51 -9.27 11.45
C ASP A 88 12.41 -10.26 11.86
N GLY A 89 11.22 -10.16 11.24
CA GLY A 89 10.06 -11.01 11.51
C GLY A 89 9.30 -10.65 12.79
N THR A 90 9.67 -9.57 13.48
CA THR A 90 8.99 -9.16 14.72
C THR A 90 7.60 -8.58 14.47
N PHE A 91 7.32 -8.14 13.23
CA PHE A 91 5.98 -7.68 12.86
C PHE A 91 4.96 -8.84 12.89
N ASP A 92 5.34 -10.01 12.39
CA ASP A 92 4.51 -11.22 12.44
C ASP A 92 4.18 -11.62 13.88
N GLU A 93 5.19 -11.54 14.78
CA GLU A 93 5.00 -11.82 16.19
C GLU A 93 4.04 -10.80 16.86
N ALA A 94 4.14 -9.52 16.51
CA ALA A 94 3.30 -8.45 17.04
C ALA A 94 1.84 -8.59 16.58
N VAL A 95 1.62 -8.98 15.32
CA VAL A 95 0.27 -9.22 14.78
C VAL A 95 -0.29 -10.55 15.28
N GLY A 96 0.55 -11.57 15.43
CA GLY A 96 0.13 -12.94 15.77
C GLY A 96 -0.31 -13.79 14.58
N ALA A 97 0.11 -13.42 13.37
CA ALA A 97 -0.11 -14.13 12.13
C ALA A 97 1.13 -14.01 11.22
N THR A 98 1.29 -14.91 10.26
CA THR A 98 2.31 -14.76 9.22
C THR A 98 1.92 -13.68 8.24
N ILE A 99 2.78 -12.68 8.01
CA ILE A 99 2.55 -11.60 7.07
C ILE A 99 3.33 -11.86 5.78
N ASN A 100 2.61 -12.06 4.69
CA ASN A 100 3.18 -12.18 3.35
C ASN A 100 3.25 -10.79 2.72
N TRP A 101 4.39 -10.13 2.79
CA TRP A 101 4.60 -8.80 2.22
C TRP A 101 4.77 -8.86 0.70
N LEU A 102 3.86 -8.23 -0.03
CA LEU A 102 3.78 -8.23 -1.50
C LEU A 102 4.08 -6.83 -2.03
N PRO A 103 5.23 -6.61 -2.71
CA PRO A 103 5.56 -5.29 -3.26
C PRO A 103 4.75 -4.99 -4.52
N PHE A 104 4.21 -3.77 -4.61
CA PHE A 104 3.48 -3.25 -5.76
C PHE A 104 4.12 -1.99 -6.32
N SER A 105 3.78 -1.64 -7.56
CA SER A 105 4.30 -0.46 -8.25
C SER A 105 3.32 0.71 -8.26
N SER A 106 2.03 0.45 -8.01
CA SER A 106 0.99 1.49 -7.96
C SER A 106 -0.15 1.12 -7.01
N GLY A 107 -0.83 2.14 -6.47
CA GLY A 107 -2.01 1.94 -5.62
C GLY A 107 -3.23 1.39 -6.38
N GLY A 108 -3.29 1.58 -7.70
CA GLY A 108 -4.32 0.97 -8.56
C GLY A 108 -4.17 -0.54 -8.61
N GLU A 109 -2.93 -1.04 -8.81
CA GLU A 109 -2.64 -2.48 -8.78
C GLU A 109 -2.97 -3.11 -7.42
N MET A 110 -2.74 -2.40 -6.30
CA MET A 110 -3.15 -2.86 -4.97
C MET A 110 -4.67 -3.05 -4.88
N SER A 111 -5.46 -2.08 -5.39
CA SER A 111 -6.93 -2.20 -5.43
C SER A 111 -7.39 -3.38 -6.29
N GLU A 112 -6.77 -3.57 -7.46
CA GLU A 112 -7.08 -4.70 -8.34
C GLU A 112 -6.76 -6.04 -7.68
N ALA A 113 -5.63 -6.15 -6.98
CA ALA A 113 -5.23 -7.36 -6.27
C ALA A 113 -6.16 -7.67 -5.08
N MET A 114 -6.62 -6.64 -4.33
CA MET A 114 -7.64 -6.81 -3.29
C MET A 114 -8.97 -7.32 -3.86
N LEU A 115 -9.41 -6.76 -4.99
CA LEU A 115 -10.66 -7.20 -5.64
C LEU A 115 -10.54 -8.60 -6.26
N ALA A 116 -9.33 -9.02 -6.63
CA ALA A 116 -9.05 -10.38 -7.09
C ALA A 116 -8.98 -11.41 -5.95
N GLY A 117 -8.81 -10.96 -4.69
CA GLY A 117 -8.64 -11.80 -3.52
C GLY A 117 -7.19 -12.28 -3.31
N ASP A 118 -6.22 -11.62 -3.94
CA ASP A 118 -4.79 -11.93 -3.81
C ASP A 118 -4.14 -11.13 -2.67
N VAL A 119 -4.78 -10.05 -2.20
CA VAL A 119 -4.33 -9.16 -1.14
C VAL A 119 -5.45 -8.95 -0.12
N ASP A 120 -5.11 -9.06 1.15
CA ASP A 120 -6.02 -8.92 2.29
C ASP A 120 -5.97 -7.51 2.89
N ILE A 121 -4.78 -6.91 2.94
CA ILE A 121 -4.55 -5.54 3.43
C ILE A 121 -3.64 -4.81 2.44
N ALA A 122 -4.03 -3.61 2.01
CA ALA A 122 -3.11 -2.70 1.34
C ALA A 122 -2.62 -1.66 2.36
N TYR A 123 -1.32 -1.72 2.66
CA TYR A 123 -0.65 -0.81 3.59
C TYR A 123 0.04 0.30 2.81
N SER A 124 -0.19 1.54 3.25
CA SER A 124 0.34 2.75 2.61
C SER A 124 -0.11 2.92 1.14
N GLN A 125 -1.36 2.56 0.85
CA GLN A 125 -1.99 2.87 -0.42
C GLN A 125 -2.35 4.36 -0.49
N GLY A 126 -1.99 5.05 -1.57
CA GLY A 126 -2.39 6.45 -1.76
C GLY A 126 -3.91 6.64 -1.75
N LEU A 127 -4.41 7.71 -1.16
CA LEU A 127 -5.84 8.00 -1.09
C LEU A 127 -6.49 8.11 -2.47
N THR A 128 -5.80 8.72 -3.44
CA THR A 128 -6.32 8.94 -4.80
C THR A 128 -6.67 7.64 -5.54
N PRO A 129 -5.79 6.63 -5.67
CA PRO A 129 -6.14 5.38 -6.32
C PRO A 129 -7.24 4.61 -5.58
N PHE A 130 -7.27 4.65 -4.25
CA PHE A 130 -8.35 4.09 -3.47
C PHE A 130 -9.69 4.78 -3.78
N ALA A 131 -9.72 6.12 -3.77
CA ALA A 131 -10.92 6.89 -4.11
C ALA A 131 -11.41 6.60 -5.53
N GLY A 132 -10.49 6.41 -6.48
CA GLY A 132 -10.80 5.98 -7.84
C GLY A 132 -11.48 4.60 -7.88
N ALA A 133 -10.96 3.64 -7.11
CA ALA A 133 -11.57 2.31 -6.98
C ALA A 133 -12.98 2.38 -6.37
N ILE A 134 -13.18 3.14 -5.29
CA ILE A 134 -14.51 3.37 -4.69
C ILE A 134 -15.46 4.02 -5.69
N ASN A 135 -14.99 5.00 -6.46
CA ASN A 135 -15.78 5.63 -7.52
C ASN A 135 -16.18 4.64 -8.63
N GLY A 136 -15.33 3.65 -8.89
CA GLY A 136 -15.61 2.52 -9.78
C GLY A 136 -16.53 1.46 -9.20
N GLY A 137 -16.96 1.60 -7.94
CA GLY A 137 -17.85 0.66 -7.26
C GLY A 137 -17.14 -0.50 -6.56
N ALA A 138 -15.84 -0.35 -6.24
CA ALA A 138 -15.10 -1.34 -5.47
C ALA A 138 -15.64 -1.49 -4.05
N ASP A 139 -15.76 -2.73 -3.58
CA ASP A 139 -16.21 -3.06 -2.22
C ASP A 139 -15.01 -3.17 -1.28
N LEU A 140 -14.41 -2.00 -0.99
CA LEU A 140 -13.25 -1.84 -0.14
C LEU A 140 -13.55 -0.89 1.03
N LYS A 141 -12.77 -1.01 2.10
CA LYS A 141 -12.82 -0.13 3.27
C LYS A 141 -11.47 0.51 3.53
N LEU A 142 -11.49 1.79 3.88
CA LEU A 142 -10.40 2.54 4.46
C LEU A 142 -10.51 2.39 5.98
N VAL A 143 -9.49 1.83 6.61
CA VAL A 143 -9.51 1.45 8.03
C VAL A 143 -8.46 2.16 8.88
N GLY A 144 -7.48 2.84 8.26
CA GLY A 144 -6.43 3.57 8.96
C GLY A 144 -5.66 4.51 8.04
N ILE A 145 -4.89 5.41 8.63
CA ILE A 145 -3.90 6.26 7.97
C ILE A 145 -2.52 5.65 8.23
N ALA A 146 -1.80 5.31 7.18
CA ALA A 146 -0.46 4.76 7.30
C ALA A 146 0.59 5.87 7.50
N VAL A 147 0.51 6.95 6.73
CA VAL A 147 1.46 8.07 6.75
C VAL A 147 0.86 9.31 6.11
N SER A 148 1.15 10.48 6.65
CA SER A 148 0.90 11.78 6.04
C SER A 148 2.21 12.36 5.51
N TYR A 149 2.17 13.07 4.38
CA TYR A 149 3.37 13.58 3.74
C TYR A 149 3.06 14.79 2.83
N ALA A 150 4.08 15.60 2.54
CA ALA A 150 3.96 16.73 1.63
C ALA A 150 4.97 16.66 0.47
N GLU A 151 6.26 16.44 0.77
CA GLU A 151 7.34 16.46 -0.23
C GLU A 151 7.57 15.13 -0.94
N ALA A 152 7.27 14.00 -0.30
CA ALA A 152 7.62 12.67 -0.79
C ALA A 152 6.91 12.25 -2.09
N ASP A 153 5.92 13.00 -2.52
CA ASP A 153 5.17 12.83 -3.77
C ASP A 153 5.15 14.16 -4.52
N ASN A 154 5.95 14.28 -5.59
CA ASN A 154 6.17 15.58 -6.21
C ASN A 154 6.62 15.49 -7.68
N CYS A 155 6.64 16.65 -8.35
CA CYS A 155 7.11 16.82 -9.72
C CYS A 155 8.47 17.53 -9.75
N VAL A 156 9.42 16.92 -10.45
CA VAL A 156 10.80 17.39 -10.63
C VAL A 156 11.03 17.73 -12.09
N ALA A 157 11.47 18.94 -12.36
CA ALA A 157 11.82 19.40 -13.70
C ALA A 157 13.33 19.33 -13.94
N GLN A 158 13.75 19.06 -15.17
CA GLN A 158 15.15 19.19 -15.58
C GLN A 158 15.65 20.61 -15.31
N GLU A 159 16.84 20.76 -14.73
CA GLU A 159 17.44 22.09 -14.43
C GLU A 159 17.53 22.98 -15.67
N SER A 160 17.76 22.38 -16.83
CA SER A 160 17.88 23.07 -18.12
C SER A 160 16.64 23.87 -18.52
N LEU A 161 15.45 23.52 -18.03
CA LEU A 161 14.21 24.25 -18.30
C LEU A 161 14.13 25.55 -17.53
N GLY A 162 14.83 25.69 -16.41
CA GLY A 162 14.79 26.89 -15.57
C GLY A 162 13.39 27.25 -15.10
N VAL A 163 12.55 26.27 -14.80
CA VAL A 163 11.15 26.47 -14.39
C VAL A 163 11.10 27.20 -13.06
N THR A 164 10.25 28.20 -13.00
CA THR A 164 9.88 28.93 -11.78
C THR A 164 8.37 29.12 -11.78
N ARG A 165 7.78 29.45 -10.63
CA ARG A 165 6.33 29.72 -10.53
C ARG A 165 5.86 30.83 -11.51
N ASP A 166 6.71 31.84 -11.73
CA ASP A 166 6.34 32.99 -12.59
C ASP A 166 6.42 32.70 -14.08
N ASN A 167 7.19 31.69 -14.50
CA ASN A 167 7.41 31.37 -15.92
C ASN A 167 6.91 29.98 -16.32
N ALA A 168 6.27 29.23 -15.41
CA ALA A 168 5.92 27.83 -15.61
C ALA A 168 5.17 27.58 -16.93
N ALA A 169 4.16 28.38 -17.24
CA ALA A 169 3.37 28.23 -18.48
C ALA A 169 4.22 28.40 -19.74
N GLU A 170 5.24 29.27 -19.73
CA GLU A 170 6.16 29.46 -20.87
C GLU A 170 7.24 28.39 -20.90
N ALA A 171 7.83 28.09 -19.74
CA ALA A 171 8.97 27.17 -19.64
C ALA A 171 8.58 25.70 -19.89
N LEU A 172 7.34 25.32 -19.57
CA LEU A 172 6.82 23.97 -19.75
C LEU A 172 6.10 23.76 -21.09
N ALA A 173 5.92 24.81 -21.91
CA ALA A 173 5.24 24.66 -23.20
C ALA A 173 5.97 23.66 -24.11
N GLY A 174 5.31 22.56 -24.46
CA GLY A 174 5.86 21.45 -25.25
C GLY A 174 6.68 20.46 -24.44
N ALA A 175 6.72 20.57 -23.11
CA ALA A 175 7.47 19.65 -22.26
C ALA A 175 6.82 18.27 -22.22
N THR A 176 7.67 17.24 -22.16
CA THR A 176 7.26 15.86 -21.88
C THR A 176 7.20 15.63 -20.38
N VAL A 177 6.00 15.36 -19.87
CA VAL A 177 5.71 15.12 -18.44
C VAL A 177 5.32 13.67 -18.24
N MET A 178 6.06 12.93 -17.42
CA MET A 178 5.75 11.52 -17.13
C MET A 178 5.25 11.36 -15.70
N THR A 179 4.15 10.62 -15.51
CA THR A 179 3.54 10.33 -14.20
C THR A 179 2.76 9.03 -14.23
N PRO A 180 2.65 8.28 -13.11
CA PRO A 180 1.68 7.20 -12.97
C PRO A 180 0.26 7.75 -12.92
N PHE A 181 -0.61 7.34 -13.86
CA PHE A 181 -1.99 7.85 -13.93
C PHE A 181 -2.88 7.29 -12.80
N GLY A 182 -3.82 8.12 -12.35
CA GLY A 182 -4.76 7.75 -11.28
C GLY A 182 -4.15 7.66 -9.88
N ASN A 183 -2.89 8.07 -9.73
CA ASN A 183 -2.16 8.12 -8.47
C ASN A 183 -2.24 9.52 -7.82
N VAL A 184 -1.80 9.65 -6.59
CA VAL A 184 -1.65 10.93 -5.86
C VAL A 184 -0.79 11.90 -6.66
N THR A 185 0.33 11.43 -7.20
CA THR A 185 1.23 12.24 -8.03
C THR A 185 0.54 12.83 -9.26
N HIS A 186 -0.35 12.06 -9.93
CA HIS A 186 -1.12 12.54 -11.06
C HIS A 186 -2.09 13.66 -10.63
N TYR A 187 -2.78 13.46 -9.52
CA TYR A 187 -3.67 14.48 -8.93
C TYR A 187 -2.90 15.76 -8.59
N LYS A 188 -1.75 15.64 -7.88
CA LYS A 188 -0.89 16.79 -7.55
C LYS A 188 -0.37 17.50 -8.79
N MET A 189 0.08 16.75 -9.80
CA MET A 189 0.57 17.29 -11.07
C MET A 189 -0.50 18.12 -11.76
N LEU A 190 -1.71 17.58 -11.94
CA LEU A 190 -2.81 18.28 -12.59
C LEU A 190 -3.20 19.57 -11.85
N SER A 191 -3.37 19.48 -10.53
CA SER A 191 -3.72 20.62 -9.69
C SER A 191 -2.63 21.70 -9.70
N MET A 192 -1.35 21.30 -9.67
CA MET A 192 -0.21 22.20 -9.77
C MET A 192 -0.18 22.92 -11.14
N MET A 193 -0.36 22.19 -12.24
CA MET A 193 -0.36 22.79 -13.60
C MET A 193 -1.49 23.80 -13.74
N GLU A 194 -2.69 23.48 -13.25
CA GLU A 194 -3.82 24.42 -13.23
C GLU A 194 -3.48 25.67 -12.43
N PHE A 195 -2.95 25.53 -11.20
CA PHE A 195 -2.57 26.63 -10.33
C PHE A 195 -1.50 27.53 -10.97
N LEU A 196 -0.52 26.95 -11.68
CA LEU A 196 0.55 27.67 -12.36
C LEU A 196 0.12 28.25 -13.72
N GLY A 197 -1.13 28.01 -14.15
CA GLY A 197 -1.67 28.49 -15.43
C GLY A 197 -1.07 27.78 -16.65
N VAL A 198 -0.57 26.56 -16.48
CA VAL A 198 -0.07 25.71 -17.57
C VAL A 198 -1.25 25.04 -18.26
N ASP A 199 -1.39 25.23 -19.57
CA ASP A 199 -2.40 24.52 -20.36
C ASP A 199 -1.95 23.08 -20.59
N LEU A 200 -2.71 22.09 -20.10
CA LEU A 200 -2.40 20.67 -20.27
C LEU A 200 -2.31 20.26 -21.74
N ALA A 201 -3.01 20.98 -22.63
CA ALA A 201 -2.94 20.72 -24.07
C ALA A 201 -1.59 21.11 -24.70
N ASP A 202 -0.79 21.92 -24.01
CA ASP A 202 0.56 22.31 -24.42
C ASP A 202 1.64 21.33 -23.94
N LEU A 203 1.27 20.29 -23.14
CA LEU A 203 2.17 19.26 -22.60
C LEU A 203 2.04 17.95 -23.38
N ASP A 204 3.14 17.19 -23.43
CA ASP A 204 3.13 15.78 -23.84
C ASP A 204 3.13 14.91 -22.56
N ILE A 205 1.92 14.54 -22.09
CA ILE A 205 1.76 13.80 -20.83
C ILE A 205 1.83 12.29 -21.13
N VAL A 206 2.82 11.62 -20.53
CA VAL A 206 3.13 10.20 -20.73
C VAL A 206 2.81 9.42 -19.45
N GLN A 207 2.07 8.32 -19.59
CA GLN A 207 1.78 7.41 -18.50
C GLN A 207 3.01 6.56 -18.16
N ALA A 208 3.39 6.53 -16.88
CA ALA A 208 4.37 5.61 -16.32
C ALA A 208 3.70 4.40 -15.67
N GLU A 209 4.43 3.29 -15.56
CA GLU A 209 4.00 2.13 -14.75
C GLU A 209 4.12 2.42 -13.24
N GLY A 210 5.13 3.23 -12.85
CA GLY A 210 5.38 3.62 -11.46
C GLY A 210 6.50 4.64 -11.34
N GLY A 211 6.85 5.00 -10.10
CA GLY A 211 7.87 6.01 -9.82
C GLY A 211 9.24 5.68 -10.38
N ALA A 212 9.71 4.43 -10.24
CA ALA A 212 11.01 4.00 -10.72
C ALA A 212 11.17 4.14 -12.25
N THR A 213 10.11 3.86 -13.03
CA THR A 213 10.12 4.07 -14.48
C THR A 213 10.26 5.54 -14.82
N THR A 214 9.56 6.42 -14.08
CA THR A 214 9.64 7.87 -14.24
C THR A 214 11.06 8.39 -13.94
N ALA A 215 11.63 7.97 -12.79
CA ALA A 215 12.98 8.38 -12.41
C ALA A 215 14.04 7.95 -13.44
N ALA A 216 13.98 6.72 -13.93
CA ALA A 216 14.91 6.22 -14.95
C ALA A 216 14.84 7.02 -16.28
N ALA A 217 13.61 7.37 -16.72
CA ALA A 217 13.43 8.21 -17.90
C ALA A 217 13.94 9.64 -17.68
N PHE A 218 13.81 10.17 -16.47
CA PHE A 218 14.33 11.47 -16.08
C PHE A 218 15.86 11.50 -16.08
N GLU A 219 16.53 10.50 -15.48
CA GLU A 219 17.99 10.40 -15.42
C GLU A 219 18.63 10.33 -16.82
N THR A 220 17.97 9.67 -17.79
CA THR A 220 18.44 9.59 -19.17
C THR A 220 18.15 10.85 -20.00
N GLY A 221 17.34 11.77 -19.47
CA GLY A 221 16.91 12.97 -20.18
C GLY A 221 15.87 12.70 -21.27
N ASP A 222 15.17 11.57 -21.22
CA ASP A 222 14.10 11.22 -22.14
C ASP A 222 12.79 11.99 -21.88
N ILE A 223 12.67 12.58 -20.67
CA ILE A 223 11.56 13.42 -20.26
C ILE A 223 12.05 14.74 -19.65
N ASP A 224 11.21 15.77 -19.73
CA ASP A 224 11.49 17.10 -19.21
C ASP A 224 11.08 17.26 -17.75
N VAL A 225 9.98 16.61 -17.36
CA VAL A 225 9.41 16.61 -16.00
C VAL A 225 9.03 15.20 -15.64
N GLY A 226 9.51 14.76 -14.48
CA GLY A 226 9.09 13.51 -13.84
C GLY A 226 8.25 13.81 -12.61
N CYS A 227 7.04 13.25 -12.53
CA CYS A 227 6.23 13.28 -11.33
C CYS A 227 6.17 11.87 -10.74
N ALA A 228 6.71 11.71 -9.53
CA ALA A 228 6.90 10.42 -8.89
C ALA A 228 6.80 10.53 -7.37
N PHE A 229 7.08 9.44 -6.67
CA PHE A 229 6.98 9.36 -5.22
C PHE A 229 8.19 8.64 -4.60
N GLY A 230 8.37 8.83 -3.29
CA GLY A 230 9.38 8.13 -2.49
C GLY A 230 10.80 8.31 -3.01
N GLY A 231 11.57 7.24 -3.05
CA GLY A 231 12.95 7.21 -3.52
C GLY A 231 13.14 7.72 -4.95
N SER A 232 12.09 7.62 -5.78
CA SER A 232 12.14 8.10 -7.17
C SER A 232 12.24 9.63 -7.26
N VAL A 233 11.59 10.38 -6.35
CA VAL A 233 11.74 11.84 -6.25
C VAL A 233 13.18 12.19 -5.87
N VAL A 234 13.75 11.50 -4.88
CA VAL A 234 15.16 11.69 -4.47
C VAL A 234 16.11 11.44 -5.63
N THR A 235 15.92 10.34 -6.35
CA THR A 235 16.76 9.99 -7.50
C THR A 235 16.73 11.10 -8.57
N MET A 236 15.58 11.68 -8.87
CA MET A 236 15.48 12.78 -9.84
C MET A 236 16.13 14.07 -9.32
N LEU A 237 16.00 14.38 -8.03
CA LEU A 237 16.66 15.53 -7.41
C LEU A 237 18.19 15.36 -7.39
N ASP A 238 18.71 14.19 -7.04
CA ASP A 238 20.14 13.87 -7.04
C ASP A 238 20.75 13.89 -8.45
N SER A 239 19.91 13.65 -9.48
CA SER A 239 20.30 13.78 -10.89
C SER A 239 20.33 15.23 -11.39
N GLY A 240 20.13 16.21 -10.49
CA GLY A 240 20.18 17.64 -10.77
C GLY A 240 18.86 18.27 -11.19
N GLY A 241 17.74 17.58 -10.91
CA GLY A 241 16.41 18.14 -11.09
C GLY A 241 16.04 19.15 -9.99
N ASN A 242 15.00 19.94 -10.25
CA ASN A 242 14.45 20.90 -9.30
C ASN A 242 12.95 20.68 -9.12
N LEU A 243 12.46 20.78 -7.88
CA LEU A 243 11.02 20.83 -7.62
C LEU A 243 10.39 22.01 -8.34
N ILE A 244 9.25 21.79 -8.97
CA ILE A 244 8.46 22.88 -9.58
C ILE A 244 7.75 23.66 -8.47
N MET A 245 7.16 22.96 -7.51
CA MET A 245 6.62 23.47 -6.26
C MET A 245 7.01 22.55 -5.11
N THR A 246 7.24 23.11 -3.93
CA THR A 246 7.47 22.33 -2.72
C THR A 246 6.17 21.75 -2.17
N GLY A 247 6.23 20.73 -1.33
CA GLY A 247 5.07 20.19 -0.64
C GLY A 247 4.37 21.23 0.22
N ALA A 248 5.13 22.07 0.92
CA ALA A 248 4.59 23.18 1.71
C ALA A 248 3.79 24.17 0.84
N GLU A 249 4.22 24.43 -0.39
CA GLU A 249 3.48 25.28 -1.34
C GLU A 249 2.22 24.57 -1.87
N HIS A 250 2.25 23.26 -2.06
CA HIS A 250 1.05 22.50 -2.38
C HIS A 250 -0.01 22.62 -1.28
N GLU A 251 0.40 22.52 -0.01
CA GLU A 251 -0.50 22.67 1.13
C GLU A 251 -1.01 24.11 1.28
N SER A 252 -0.11 25.09 1.29
CA SER A 252 -0.46 26.48 1.61
C SER A 252 -1.18 27.23 0.50
N ASP A 253 -0.84 26.95 -0.76
CA ASP A 253 -1.28 27.74 -1.90
C ASP A 253 -2.39 27.04 -2.70
N ILE A 254 -2.39 25.71 -2.73
CA ILE A 254 -3.39 24.91 -3.45
C ILE A 254 -4.37 24.22 -2.47
N GLY A 255 -3.93 23.97 -1.22
CA GLY A 255 -4.74 23.28 -0.21
C GLY A 255 -4.75 21.77 -0.37
N ILE A 256 -3.69 21.20 -0.98
CA ILE A 256 -3.54 19.75 -1.17
C ILE A 256 -2.83 19.16 0.05
N PHE A 257 -3.54 18.34 0.80
CA PHE A 257 -2.98 17.46 1.83
C PHE A 257 -2.92 16.05 1.31
N THR A 258 -1.77 15.40 1.48
CA THR A 258 -1.53 14.05 1.00
C THR A 258 -1.26 13.09 2.14
N TYR A 259 -1.85 11.91 2.04
CA TYR A 259 -1.62 10.81 2.97
C TYR A 259 -1.94 9.48 2.29
N ASP A 260 -1.28 8.44 2.78
CA ASP A 260 -1.56 7.07 2.43
C ASP A 260 -2.35 6.40 3.53
N ILE A 261 -3.11 5.42 3.14
CA ILE A 261 -4.10 4.75 3.98
C ILE A 261 -3.79 3.26 4.15
N VAL A 262 -4.44 2.68 5.14
CA VAL A 262 -4.61 1.23 5.24
C VAL A 262 -6.01 0.90 4.73
N SER A 263 -6.09 0.00 3.75
CA SER A 263 -7.36 -0.40 3.15
C SER A 263 -7.48 -1.92 3.05
N ILE A 264 -8.72 -2.41 3.02
CA ILE A 264 -9.06 -3.83 3.02
C ILE A 264 -10.28 -4.11 2.13
N PRO A 265 -10.44 -5.33 1.61
CA PRO A 265 -11.74 -5.80 1.14
C PRO A 265 -12.76 -5.82 2.28
N THR A 266 -14.00 -5.37 2.03
CA THR A 266 -15.07 -5.42 3.05
C THR A 266 -15.25 -6.83 3.60
N SER A 267 -15.19 -7.84 2.73
CA SER A 267 -15.34 -9.25 3.12
C SER A 267 -14.23 -9.75 4.04
N PHE A 268 -12.98 -9.25 3.89
CA PHE A 268 -11.89 -9.60 4.79
C PHE A 268 -12.11 -9.01 6.19
N GLY A 269 -12.50 -7.73 6.27
CA GLY A 269 -12.82 -7.10 7.53
C GLY A 269 -13.99 -7.75 8.28
N GLU A 270 -15.04 -8.17 7.57
CA GLU A 270 -16.18 -8.89 8.14
C GLU A 270 -15.80 -10.28 8.68
N ALA A 271 -14.88 -10.98 8.03
CA ALA A 271 -14.43 -12.31 8.42
C ALA A 271 -13.32 -12.31 9.46
N HIS A 272 -12.41 -11.33 9.39
CA HIS A 272 -11.13 -11.29 10.12
C HIS A 272 -10.85 -9.92 10.74
N GLY A 273 -11.86 -9.30 11.35
CA GLY A 273 -11.74 -7.97 11.96
C GLY A 273 -10.75 -7.92 13.13
N ASP A 274 -10.53 -9.04 13.84
CA ASP A 274 -9.50 -9.21 14.84
C ASP A 274 -8.09 -9.06 14.26
N ALA A 275 -7.84 -9.63 13.10
CA ALA A 275 -6.57 -9.52 12.37
C ALA A 275 -6.32 -8.09 11.86
N VAL A 276 -7.36 -7.40 11.36
CA VAL A 276 -7.26 -5.98 10.97
C VAL A 276 -6.89 -5.12 12.17
N THR A 277 -7.56 -5.32 13.30
CA THR A 277 -7.27 -4.59 14.55
C THR A 277 -5.84 -4.86 15.03
N ALA A 278 -5.38 -6.12 15.01
CA ALA A 278 -4.02 -6.49 15.39
C ALA A 278 -2.97 -5.87 14.47
N PHE A 279 -3.21 -5.84 13.16
CA PHE A 279 -2.31 -5.20 12.18
C PHE A 279 -2.18 -3.69 12.43
N LEU A 280 -3.29 -2.99 12.69
CA LEU A 280 -3.28 -1.56 12.98
C LEU A 280 -2.60 -1.25 14.32
N ALA A 281 -2.81 -2.07 15.34
CA ALA A 281 -2.14 -1.94 16.64
C ALA A 281 -0.62 -2.16 16.51
N ALA A 282 -0.19 -3.20 15.80
CA ALA A 282 1.23 -3.44 15.53
C ALA A 282 1.85 -2.26 14.77
N THR A 283 1.15 -1.70 13.77
CA THR A 283 1.62 -0.51 13.03
C THR A 283 1.84 0.68 13.97
N GLU A 284 0.91 0.95 14.89
CA GLU A 284 1.07 2.02 15.90
C GLU A 284 2.30 1.75 16.80
N ASP A 285 2.49 0.50 17.24
CA ASP A 285 3.62 0.12 18.10
C ASP A 285 4.96 0.31 17.35
N PHE A 286 5.06 -0.06 16.08
CA PHE A 286 6.27 0.16 15.27
C PHE A 286 6.53 1.65 15.02
N ASN A 287 5.52 2.47 14.76
CA ASN A 287 5.64 3.91 14.64
C ASN A 287 6.18 4.53 15.95
N ASN A 288 5.63 4.13 17.10
CA ASN A 288 6.06 4.60 18.41
C ASN A 288 7.49 4.13 18.77
N ALA A 289 7.84 2.89 18.44
CA ALA A 289 9.17 2.35 18.64
C ALA A 289 10.22 3.07 17.78
N TRP A 290 9.89 3.35 16.51
CA TRP A 290 10.73 4.15 15.64
C TRP A 290 10.93 5.57 16.18
N ALA A 291 9.86 6.24 16.59
CA ALA A 291 9.93 7.60 17.14
C ALA A 291 10.81 7.68 18.41
N ALA A 292 10.90 6.60 19.18
CA ALA A 292 11.74 6.51 20.37
C ALA A 292 13.22 6.26 20.07
N ASP A 293 13.57 5.57 18.97
CA ASP A 293 14.95 5.21 18.59
C ASP A 293 15.15 5.15 17.06
N PRO A 294 15.03 6.29 16.36
CA PRO A 294 15.19 6.35 14.91
C PRO A 294 16.61 6.00 14.45
N ASP A 295 17.64 6.33 15.26
CA ASP A 295 19.04 6.09 14.89
C ASP A 295 19.34 4.59 14.71
N THR A 296 18.72 3.73 15.50
CA THR A 296 18.87 2.27 15.38
C THR A 296 18.02 1.71 14.24
N GLN A 297 16.82 2.24 14.02
CA GLN A 297 15.87 1.67 13.06
C GLN A 297 16.09 2.14 11.61
N ASN A 298 16.43 3.41 11.40
CA ASN A 298 16.61 3.97 10.05
C ASN A 298 17.55 3.15 9.14
N PRO A 299 18.71 2.63 9.60
CA PRO A 299 19.58 1.81 8.74
C PRO A 299 18.93 0.49 8.27
N VAL A 300 18.09 -0.11 9.10
CA VAL A 300 17.38 -1.35 8.77
C VAL A 300 16.26 -1.04 7.76
N ILE A 301 15.45 0.00 8.04
CA ILE A 301 14.39 0.46 7.14
C ILE A 301 14.98 0.86 5.77
N ALA A 302 16.13 1.56 5.75
CA ALA A 302 16.80 1.93 4.50
C ALA A 302 17.19 0.70 3.67
N ALA A 303 17.74 -0.32 4.31
CA ALA A 303 18.09 -1.58 3.64
C ALA A 303 16.85 -2.29 3.08
N ALA A 304 15.76 -2.38 3.84
CA ALA A 304 14.49 -2.96 3.42
C ALA A 304 13.88 -2.20 2.23
N ALA A 305 13.89 -0.88 2.29
CA ALA A 305 13.41 0.01 1.23
C ALA A 305 14.30 0.02 -0.01
N GLY A 306 15.55 -0.49 0.08
CA GLY A 306 16.53 -0.41 -1.01
C GLY A 306 17.11 1.00 -1.21
N MET A 307 17.12 1.80 -0.15
CA MET A 307 17.61 3.18 -0.13
C MET A 307 18.94 3.29 0.63
N GLU A 308 19.75 4.31 0.32
CA GLU A 308 21.00 4.55 1.05
C GLU A 308 20.74 5.16 2.44
N ASP A 309 19.74 6.04 2.54
CA ASP A 309 19.34 6.72 3.77
C ASP A 309 17.85 7.05 3.73
N VAL A 310 17.19 6.93 4.88
CA VAL A 310 15.78 7.26 5.04
C VAL A 310 15.53 8.39 6.04
N GLY A 311 16.60 8.96 6.62
CA GLY A 311 16.48 10.00 7.64
C GLY A 311 15.74 11.26 7.16
N ASN A 312 15.89 11.60 5.88
CA ASN A 312 15.15 12.72 5.30
C ASN A 312 13.67 12.43 5.15
N PHE A 313 13.27 11.18 4.90
CA PHE A 313 11.87 10.78 4.82
C PHE A 313 11.24 10.70 6.21
N LEU A 314 11.86 9.94 7.10
CA LEU A 314 11.29 9.58 8.38
C LEU A 314 11.45 10.66 9.46
N GLY A 315 12.42 11.56 9.32
CA GLY A 315 12.71 12.58 10.32
C GLY A 315 12.67 14.02 9.79
N GLY A 316 12.44 14.22 8.49
CA GLY A 316 12.41 15.54 7.86
C GLY A 316 11.05 16.22 8.01
N GLU A 317 11.07 17.53 8.25
CA GLU A 317 9.85 18.34 8.13
C GLU A 317 9.24 18.17 6.74
N LEU A 318 7.91 18.02 6.66
CA LEU A 318 7.13 17.88 5.43
C LEU A 318 7.27 16.55 4.67
N TRP A 319 8.08 15.62 5.13
CA TRP A 319 8.21 14.33 4.49
C TRP A 319 7.18 13.36 5.08
N PHE A 320 7.49 12.62 6.12
CA PHE A 320 6.58 11.62 6.68
C PHE A 320 6.20 11.98 8.11
N ASP A 321 4.91 11.96 8.38
CA ASP A 321 4.30 12.03 9.70
C ASP A 321 3.39 10.82 9.89
N PHE A 322 3.48 10.19 11.04
CA PHE A 322 2.71 8.99 11.38
C PHE A 322 1.68 9.37 12.45
N PRO A 323 0.42 9.69 12.05
CA PRO A 323 -0.60 10.11 13.01
C PRO A 323 -0.96 8.98 13.97
N THR A 324 -1.05 9.30 15.26
CA THR A 324 -1.50 8.35 16.28
C THR A 324 -2.94 7.90 16.03
N ILE A 325 -3.36 6.78 16.64
CA ILE A 325 -4.76 6.32 16.54
C ILE A 325 -5.74 7.41 17.02
N GLU A 326 -5.39 8.15 18.10
CA GLU A 326 -6.21 9.26 18.59
C GLU A 326 -6.35 10.38 17.53
N ASP A 327 -5.26 10.74 16.86
CA ASP A 327 -5.28 11.74 15.79
C ASP A 327 -6.10 11.26 14.61
N GLN A 328 -5.92 10.01 14.18
CA GLN A 328 -6.64 9.41 13.06
C GLN A 328 -8.17 9.42 13.25
N LEU A 329 -8.64 9.22 14.47
CA LEU A 329 -10.06 9.28 14.82
C LEU A 329 -10.59 10.73 14.90
N GLY A 330 -9.71 11.72 14.83
CA GLY A 330 -10.04 13.15 14.86
C GLY A 330 -10.78 13.64 13.61
N PRO A 331 -11.38 14.85 13.69
CA PRO A 331 -12.20 15.42 12.61
C PRO A 331 -11.38 15.82 11.37
N ASP A 332 -10.09 15.99 11.50
CA ASP A 332 -9.19 16.33 10.39
C ASP A 332 -8.80 15.11 9.55
N TRP A 333 -9.08 13.90 10.05
CA TRP A 333 -8.77 12.62 9.46
C TRP A 333 -10.03 11.78 9.23
N LEU A 334 -10.02 10.51 9.65
CA LEU A 334 -11.10 9.54 9.43
C LEU A 334 -12.42 9.97 10.09
N GLY A 335 -12.35 10.70 11.21
CA GLY A 335 -13.53 11.22 11.91
C GLY A 335 -14.30 12.32 11.17
N GLY A 336 -13.77 12.84 10.03
CA GLY A 336 -14.44 13.95 9.34
C GLY A 336 -14.07 14.17 7.88
N ASN A 337 -12.82 14.47 7.58
CA ASN A 337 -12.43 15.08 6.30
C ASN A 337 -12.17 14.09 5.15
N VAL A 338 -11.83 12.84 5.44
CA VAL A 338 -11.32 11.88 4.44
C VAL A 338 -12.34 11.61 3.32
N ALA A 339 -13.61 11.44 3.65
CA ALA A 339 -14.65 11.20 2.62
C ALA A 339 -14.78 12.38 1.63
N ALA A 340 -14.72 13.61 2.15
CA ALA A 340 -14.74 14.81 1.31
C ALA A 340 -13.45 14.96 0.48
N ALA A 341 -12.31 14.58 1.03
CA ALA A 341 -11.03 14.59 0.31
C ALA A 341 -11.05 13.58 -0.85
N MET A 342 -11.54 12.35 -0.63
CA MET A 342 -11.72 11.35 -1.69
C MET A 342 -12.61 11.88 -2.83
N GLN A 343 -13.75 12.45 -2.48
CA GLN A 343 -14.67 13.02 -3.46
C GLN A 343 -13.99 14.13 -4.27
N GLY A 344 -13.32 15.09 -3.60
CA GLY A 344 -12.65 16.20 -4.26
C GLY A 344 -11.53 15.75 -5.20
N GLN A 345 -10.74 14.74 -4.81
CA GLN A 345 -9.68 14.20 -5.67
C GLN A 345 -10.24 13.55 -6.94
N VAL A 346 -11.32 12.76 -6.81
CA VAL A 346 -11.98 12.15 -7.96
C VAL A 346 -12.63 13.20 -8.86
N GLU A 347 -13.28 14.22 -8.30
CA GLU A 347 -13.85 15.32 -9.06
C GLU A 347 -12.79 16.07 -9.86
N THR A 348 -11.64 16.41 -9.24
CA THR A 348 -10.51 17.06 -9.91
C THR A 348 -9.96 16.22 -11.05
N LEU A 349 -9.68 14.94 -10.80
CA LEU A 349 -9.17 14.04 -11.85
C LEU A 349 -10.14 13.89 -13.01
N ASN A 350 -11.43 13.79 -12.73
CA ASN A 350 -12.46 13.63 -13.75
C ASN A 350 -12.66 14.92 -14.55
N GLU A 351 -12.67 16.08 -13.88
CA GLU A 351 -12.81 17.37 -14.56
C GLU A 351 -11.66 17.65 -15.52
N LEU A 352 -10.42 17.39 -15.07
CA LEU A 352 -9.22 17.65 -15.85
C LEU A 352 -8.93 16.58 -16.91
N SER A 353 -9.59 15.41 -16.86
CA SER A 353 -9.43 14.32 -17.83
C SER A 353 -10.69 14.01 -18.66
N ASP A 354 -11.68 14.91 -18.69
CA ASP A 354 -12.97 14.73 -19.39
C ASP A 354 -13.71 13.45 -18.92
N GLY A 355 -13.55 13.06 -17.62
CA GLY A 355 -14.16 11.89 -17.03
C GLY A 355 -15.59 12.08 -16.52
N ASP A 356 -16.18 11.01 -16.01
CA ASP A 356 -17.52 11.02 -15.41
C ASP A 356 -17.54 11.69 -14.03
N PRO A 357 -18.67 12.23 -13.56
CA PRO A 357 -18.80 12.78 -12.21
C PRO A 357 -18.48 11.76 -11.11
N ALA A 358 -18.02 12.24 -9.96
CA ALA A 358 -17.82 11.40 -8.77
C ALA A 358 -19.17 10.86 -8.27
N ILE A 359 -19.31 9.54 -8.20
CA ILE A 359 -20.54 8.82 -7.80
C ILE A 359 -20.31 7.81 -6.67
N GLY A 360 -19.09 7.66 -6.17
CA GLY A 360 -18.74 6.72 -5.11
C GLY A 360 -19.39 7.06 -3.78
N ASP A 361 -19.67 6.03 -2.98
CA ASP A 361 -20.07 6.21 -1.56
C ASP A 361 -18.81 6.32 -0.70
N PHE A 362 -18.16 7.48 -0.76
CA PHE A 362 -16.90 7.74 -0.05
C PHE A 362 -17.07 7.70 1.47
N ALA A 363 -18.20 8.14 2.00
CA ALA A 363 -18.48 8.09 3.43
C ALA A 363 -18.69 6.64 3.91
N GLY A 364 -19.39 5.82 3.14
CA GLY A 364 -19.56 4.41 3.44
C GLY A 364 -18.30 3.58 3.27
N ALA A 365 -17.27 4.09 2.59
CA ALA A 365 -15.99 3.42 2.43
C ALA A 365 -15.05 3.60 3.64
N VAL A 366 -15.34 4.51 4.57
CA VAL A 366 -14.53 4.72 5.80
C VAL A 366 -15.09 3.87 6.93
N ASP A 367 -14.23 3.09 7.60
CA ASP A 367 -14.60 2.27 8.76
C ASP A 367 -13.56 2.44 9.88
N THR A 368 -13.93 3.21 10.90
CA THR A 368 -13.09 3.51 12.07
C THR A 368 -13.19 2.47 13.19
N SER A 369 -14.09 1.50 13.06
CA SER A 369 -14.40 0.56 14.16
C SER A 369 -13.20 -0.27 14.62
N TYR A 370 -12.26 -0.56 13.73
CA TYR A 370 -11.03 -1.30 14.06
C TYR A 370 -10.07 -0.46 14.90
N LEU A 371 -9.91 0.83 14.60
CA LEU A 371 -9.11 1.75 15.42
C LEU A 371 -9.77 2.02 16.77
N GLU A 372 -11.09 2.18 16.81
CA GLU A 372 -11.86 2.34 18.05
C GLU A 372 -11.75 1.12 18.97
N ALA A 373 -11.50 -0.06 18.43
CA ALA A 373 -11.32 -1.29 19.20
C ALA A 373 -9.94 -1.39 19.86
N ILE A 374 -8.94 -0.63 19.40
CA ILE A 374 -7.58 -0.61 19.99
C ILE A 374 -7.53 0.33 21.19
N GLY A 375 -8.23 1.48 21.16
CA GLY A 375 -8.25 2.53 22.20
C GLY A 375 -9.35 2.34 23.18
#